data_4043f45574be710542d8b759ddc1fb77
#
_entry.id   4043f45574be710542d8b759ddc1fb77
#
_cell.length_a   1.000
_cell.length_b   1.000
_cell.length_c   1.000
_cell.angle_alpha   90.00
_cell.angle_beta   90.00
_cell.angle_gamma   90.00
#
_symmetry.space_group_name_H-M   'P 1'
#
loop_
_entity.id
_entity.type
_entity.pdbx_description
1 polymer ?
#
loop_
_entity_poly.entity_id
_entity_poly.type
_entity_poly.pdbx_seq_one_letter_code
_entity_poly.pdbx_strand_id
1 'polypeptide(L)'
;MDNVFSKIIRGEIPCYKIYEDDKNLAFLDIAPESEGHTLVIPKADVDKIYDLSDEDYDALFRAVKKIAKHMEDVLGTRILFKVVGTDVPHAHVHLMPLDPTWKHGRTLKLTESEFKEIQNKLKF
;
A
#
# COMPACT_ATOMS: atom_id res chain seq x y z
N MET A 1 17.63 -8.71 -2.04
CA MET A 1 17.41 -9.49 -0.81
C MET A 1 15.95 -9.89 -0.71
N ASP A 2 15.67 -11.13 -0.30
CA ASP A 2 14.29 -11.60 -0.22
C ASP A 2 13.60 -11.12 1.06
N ASN A 3 12.43 -10.53 0.88
CA ASN A 3 11.52 -10.17 1.96
C ASN A 3 10.09 -10.46 1.49
N VAL A 4 9.12 -10.22 2.36
CA VAL A 4 7.73 -10.52 2.03
C VAL A 4 7.26 -9.74 0.80
N PHE A 5 7.70 -8.48 0.64
CA PHE A 5 7.28 -7.66 -0.51
C PHE A 5 7.90 -8.15 -1.82
N SER A 6 9.18 -8.53 -1.82
CA SER A 6 9.78 -9.10 -3.04
C SER A 6 9.08 -10.40 -3.45
N LYS A 7 8.67 -11.20 -2.48
CA LYS A 7 7.91 -12.43 -2.77
C LYS A 7 6.52 -12.13 -3.34
N ILE A 8 5.86 -11.10 -2.84
CA ILE A 8 4.56 -10.65 -3.37
C ILE A 8 4.73 -10.17 -4.81
N ILE A 9 5.77 -9.38 -5.09
CA ILE A 9 6.05 -8.88 -6.44
C ILE A 9 6.25 -10.04 -7.43
N ARG A 10 6.92 -11.11 -7.01
CA ARG A 10 7.15 -12.29 -7.85
C ARG A 10 5.95 -13.23 -7.94
N GLY A 11 4.89 -12.95 -7.19
CA GLY A 11 3.70 -13.81 -7.17
C GLY A 11 3.84 -15.07 -6.32
N GLU A 12 4.88 -15.16 -5.48
CA GLU A 12 5.11 -16.32 -4.60
C GLU A 12 4.23 -16.30 -3.37
N ILE A 13 3.79 -15.11 -2.94
CA ILE A 13 2.86 -14.92 -1.84
C ILE A 13 1.66 -14.14 -2.37
N PRO A 14 0.43 -14.60 -2.11
CA PRO A 14 -0.76 -13.88 -2.55
C PRO A 14 -0.93 -12.57 -1.79
N CYS A 15 -1.60 -11.61 -2.43
CA CYS A 15 -1.97 -10.34 -1.81
C CYS A 15 -3.33 -9.87 -2.35
N TYR A 16 -3.94 -8.93 -1.64
CA TYR A 16 -5.18 -8.29 -2.12
C TYR A 16 -4.78 -7.08 -2.98
N LYS A 17 -4.40 -7.36 -4.22
CA LYS A 17 -3.90 -6.35 -5.14
C LYS A 17 -5.03 -5.41 -5.58
N ILE A 18 -4.75 -4.09 -5.61
CA ILE A 18 -5.70 -3.10 -6.10
C ILE A 18 -5.16 -2.32 -7.30
N TYR A 19 -3.84 -2.28 -7.51
CA TYR A 19 -3.24 -1.54 -8.61
C TYR A 19 -1.87 -2.11 -8.95
N GLU A 20 -1.53 -2.09 -10.22
CA GLU A 20 -0.19 -2.46 -10.68
C GLU A 20 0.15 -1.74 -11.97
N ASP A 21 1.39 -1.27 -12.06
CA ASP A 21 1.96 -0.77 -13.31
C ASP A 21 3.36 -1.37 -13.50
N ASP A 22 4.11 -0.92 -14.49
CA ASP A 22 5.42 -1.48 -14.80
C ASP A 22 6.41 -1.36 -13.65
N LYS A 23 6.29 -0.32 -12.83
CA LYS A 23 7.25 0.00 -11.77
C LYS A 23 6.73 -0.18 -10.36
N ASN A 24 5.42 -0.27 -10.18
CA ASN A 24 4.80 -0.22 -8.85
C ASN A 24 3.69 -1.23 -8.69
N LEU A 25 3.43 -1.59 -7.43
CA LEU A 25 2.36 -2.49 -7.03
C LEU A 25 1.68 -1.92 -5.79
N ALA A 26 0.36 -1.99 -5.73
CA ALA A 26 -0.39 -1.60 -4.54
C ALA A 26 -1.34 -2.72 -4.11
N PHE A 27 -1.37 -2.98 -2.81
CA PHE A 27 -2.19 -4.03 -2.22
C PHE A 27 -2.60 -3.66 -0.80
N LEU A 28 -3.63 -4.32 -0.28
CA LEU A 28 -4.10 -4.05 1.07
C LEU A 28 -3.12 -4.58 2.11
N ASP A 29 -2.91 -3.81 3.18
CA ASP A 29 -2.11 -4.25 4.32
C ASP A 29 -2.95 -5.27 5.13
N ILE A 30 -2.38 -6.43 5.43
CA ILE A 30 -3.07 -7.47 6.19
C ILE A 30 -3.08 -7.20 7.69
N ALA A 31 -2.33 -6.19 8.15
CA ALA A 31 -2.36 -5.67 9.51
C ALA A 31 -2.80 -4.20 9.49
N PRO A 32 -4.03 -3.90 9.04
CA PRO A 32 -4.42 -2.53 8.72
C PRO A 32 -4.66 -1.67 9.94
N GLU A 33 -4.26 -0.40 9.86
CA GLU A 33 -4.59 0.60 10.88
C GLU A 33 -6.00 1.16 10.69
N SER A 34 -6.51 1.09 9.47
CA SER A 34 -7.89 1.44 9.15
C SER A 34 -8.37 0.58 7.98
N GLU A 35 -9.68 0.51 7.81
CA GLU A 35 -10.29 -0.27 6.74
C GLU A 35 -9.94 0.34 5.38
N GLY A 36 -9.23 -0.42 4.55
CA GLY A 36 -8.72 0.05 3.27
C GLY A 36 -7.25 0.47 3.30
N HIS A 37 -6.56 0.29 4.44
CA HIS A 37 -5.12 0.56 4.55
C HIS A 37 -4.38 -0.15 3.42
N THR A 38 -3.72 0.63 2.58
CA THR A 38 -3.06 0.16 1.35
C THR A 38 -1.57 0.43 1.45
N LEU A 39 -0.78 -0.48 0.89
CA LEU A 39 0.65 -0.31 0.70
C LEU A 39 0.93 -0.08 -0.78
N VAL A 40 1.73 0.93 -1.09
CA VAL A 40 2.23 1.15 -2.45
C VAL A 40 3.73 0.93 -2.42
N ILE A 41 4.20 0.00 -3.24
CA ILE A 41 5.62 -0.37 -3.27
C ILE A 41 6.18 -0.26 -4.68
N PRO A 42 7.45 0.18 -4.83
CA PRO A 42 8.13 0.04 -6.10
C PRO A 42 8.56 -1.42 -6.29
N LYS A 43 8.63 -1.86 -7.54
CA LYS A 43 9.14 -3.20 -7.85
C LYS A 43 10.66 -3.30 -7.71
N ALA A 44 11.35 -2.16 -7.75
CA ALA A 44 12.78 -2.09 -7.54
C ALA A 44 13.13 -2.58 -6.13
N ASP A 45 14.17 -3.42 -6.03
CA ASP A 45 14.62 -3.99 -4.76
C ASP A 45 15.52 -2.99 -4.03
N VAL A 46 14.90 -2.02 -3.36
CA VAL A 46 15.57 -0.93 -2.63
C VAL A 46 14.91 -0.81 -1.26
N ASP A 47 15.71 -0.80 -0.21
CA ASP A 47 15.22 -0.75 1.17
C ASP A 47 14.66 0.61 1.55
N LYS A 48 15.44 1.67 1.36
CA LYS A 48 15.07 3.00 1.83
C LYS A 48 14.49 3.82 0.68
N ILE A 49 13.37 4.46 0.95
CA ILE A 49 12.67 5.23 -0.08
C ILE A 49 13.57 6.31 -0.70
N TYR A 50 14.45 6.91 0.10
CA TYR A 50 15.35 7.96 -0.39
C TYR A 50 16.59 7.42 -1.10
N ASP A 51 16.75 6.09 -1.19
CA ASP A 51 17.79 5.44 -2.00
C ASP A 51 17.28 5.02 -3.38
N LEU A 52 15.99 5.20 -3.66
CA LEU A 52 15.47 4.97 -5.01
C LEU A 52 16.12 5.94 -6.00
N SER A 53 16.27 5.52 -7.26
CA SER A 53 16.64 6.45 -8.32
C SER A 53 15.57 7.54 -8.42
N ASP A 54 15.95 8.70 -8.96
CA ASP A 54 14.97 9.78 -9.17
C ASP A 54 13.80 9.31 -10.01
N GLU A 55 14.06 8.52 -11.04
CA GLU A 55 13.01 7.96 -11.90
C GLU A 55 12.04 7.08 -11.11
N ASP A 56 12.58 6.16 -10.31
CA ASP A 56 11.74 5.24 -9.53
C ASP A 56 11.01 5.95 -8.39
N TYR A 57 11.67 6.92 -7.76
CA TYR A 57 11.05 7.75 -6.73
C TYR A 57 9.86 8.53 -7.30
N ASP A 58 10.07 9.19 -8.43
CA ASP A 58 9.01 9.96 -9.09
C ASP A 58 7.84 9.05 -9.52
N ALA A 59 8.15 7.88 -10.08
CA ALA A 59 7.13 6.93 -10.50
C ALA A 59 6.30 6.43 -9.30
N LEU A 60 6.96 6.16 -8.17
CA LEU A 60 6.29 5.72 -6.96
C LEU A 60 5.30 6.77 -6.47
N PHE A 61 5.72 8.03 -6.35
CA PHE A 61 4.86 9.08 -5.81
C PHE A 61 3.77 9.52 -6.79
N ARG A 62 3.97 9.36 -8.09
CA ARG A 62 2.88 9.53 -9.07
C ARG A 62 1.81 8.45 -8.88
N ALA A 63 2.22 7.21 -8.67
CA ALA A 63 1.29 6.11 -8.36
C ALA A 63 0.57 6.36 -7.05
N VAL A 64 1.30 6.78 -6.00
CA VAL A 64 0.71 7.12 -4.69
C VAL A 64 -0.39 8.18 -4.86
N LYS A 65 -0.11 9.25 -5.58
CA LYS A 65 -1.08 10.31 -5.83
C LYS A 65 -2.33 9.78 -6.52
N LYS A 66 -2.15 9.00 -7.58
CA LYS A 66 -3.25 8.44 -8.36
C LYS A 66 -4.12 7.52 -7.50
N ILE A 67 -3.47 6.64 -6.74
CA ILE A 67 -4.18 5.67 -5.89
C ILE A 67 -4.92 6.39 -4.75
N ALA A 68 -4.28 7.37 -4.11
CA ALA A 68 -4.91 8.12 -3.02
C ALA A 68 -6.16 8.86 -3.49
N LYS A 69 -6.12 9.48 -4.65
CA LYS A 69 -7.28 10.18 -5.21
C LYS A 69 -8.42 9.19 -5.50
N HIS A 70 -8.10 8.04 -6.05
CA HIS A 70 -9.09 6.99 -6.31
C HIS A 70 -9.70 6.49 -5.00
N MET A 71 -8.87 6.23 -3.98
CA MET A 71 -9.35 5.79 -2.67
C MET A 71 -10.28 6.81 -2.04
N GLU A 72 -9.92 8.09 -2.09
CA GLU A 72 -10.78 9.16 -1.55
C GLU A 72 -12.12 9.21 -2.28
N ASP A 73 -12.10 9.10 -3.61
CA ASP A 73 -13.34 9.13 -4.41
C ASP A 73 -14.27 7.96 -4.04
N VAL A 74 -13.70 6.77 -3.81
CA VAL A 74 -14.48 5.57 -3.48
C VAL A 74 -14.96 5.59 -2.03
N LEU A 75 -14.09 5.98 -1.11
CA LEU A 75 -14.36 5.85 0.33
C LEU A 75 -14.93 7.12 0.97
N GLY A 76 -14.80 8.26 0.30
CA GLY A 76 -15.37 9.53 0.77
C GLY A 76 -14.66 10.11 1.99
N THR A 77 -13.40 9.77 2.22
CA THR A 77 -12.64 10.27 3.36
C THR A 77 -11.21 10.62 2.95
N ARG A 78 -10.57 11.46 3.76
CA ARG A 78 -9.16 11.84 3.53
C ARG A 78 -8.26 10.61 3.63
N ILE A 79 -7.23 10.55 2.79
CA ILE A 79 -6.23 9.50 2.82
C ILE A 79 -4.96 10.05 3.47
N LEU A 80 -4.48 9.35 4.49
CA LEU A 80 -3.25 9.69 5.20
C LEU A 80 -2.09 8.98 4.54
N PHE A 81 -0.95 9.68 4.41
CA PHE A 81 0.29 9.10 3.91
C PHE A 81 1.24 8.88 5.08
N LYS A 82 1.90 7.73 5.11
CA LYS A 82 2.91 7.45 6.11
C LYS A 82 4.05 6.65 5.49
N VAL A 83 5.28 7.07 5.78
CA VAL A 83 6.48 6.33 5.40
C VAL A 83 7.29 6.10 6.67
N VAL A 84 7.44 4.84 7.08
CA VAL A 84 8.22 4.47 8.27
C VAL A 84 9.45 3.68 7.87
N GLY A 85 9.26 2.55 7.16
CA GLY A 85 10.36 1.82 6.55
C GLY A 85 11.13 0.90 7.47
N THR A 86 10.64 0.63 8.69
CA THR A 86 11.37 -0.20 9.66
C THR A 86 10.87 -1.65 9.72
N ASP A 87 9.66 -1.92 9.24
CA ASP A 87 9.07 -3.25 9.37
C ASP A 87 9.55 -4.22 8.30
N VAL A 88 9.65 -3.74 7.06
CA VAL A 88 10.10 -4.56 5.93
C VAL A 88 11.19 -3.79 5.19
N PRO A 89 12.34 -4.41 4.90
CA PRO A 89 13.45 -3.74 4.21
C PRO A 89 13.20 -3.64 2.69
N HIS A 90 12.10 -3.00 2.33
CA HIS A 90 11.70 -2.71 0.96
C HIS A 90 10.88 -1.43 0.99
N ALA A 91 11.26 -0.46 0.18
CA ALA A 91 10.61 0.86 0.15
C ALA A 91 9.10 0.72 -0.01
N HIS A 92 8.34 1.47 0.75
CA HIS A 92 6.88 1.45 0.69
C HIS A 92 6.27 2.69 1.29
N VAL A 93 5.06 3.02 0.82
CA VAL A 93 4.25 4.13 1.35
C VAL A 93 2.93 3.57 1.82
N HIS A 94 2.56 3.89 3.05
CA HIS A 94 1.26 3.54 3.60
C HIS A 94 0.23 4.59 3.19
N LEU A 95 -0.93 4.15 2.72
CA LEU A 95 -2.11 4.98 2.46
C LEU A 95 -3.23 4.49 3.37
N MET A 96 -3.66 5.34 4.31
CA MET A 96 -4.66 4.93 5.30
C MET A 96 -5.88 5.85 5.22
N PRO A 97 -7.06 5.29 4.95
CA PRO A 97 -8.29 6.07 5.05
C PRO A 97 -8.49 6.58 6.48
N LEU A 98 -8.77 7.87 6.62
CA LEU A 98 -9.06 8.46 7.93
C LEU A 98 -10.43 8.01 8.40
N ASP A 99 -10.51 7.50 9.63
CA ASP A 99 -11.77 7.25 10.32
C ASP A 99 -11.70 7.90 11.72
N PRO A 100 -12.85 8.15 12.38
CA PRO A 100 -12.87 8.86 13.67
C PRO A 100 -12.09 8.16 14.79
N THR A 101 -11.84 6.86 14.66
CA THR A 101 -11.14 6.07 15.68
C THR A 101 -9.71 5.76 15.31
N TRP A 102 -9.24 6.25 14.15
CA TRP A 102 -7.88 5.95 13.71
C TRP A 102 -6.83 6.43 14.70
N LYS A 103 -5.82 5.58 14.93
CA LYS A 103 -4.63 5.91 15.72
C LYS A 103 -3.43 5.24 15.09
N HIS A 104 -2.29 5.93 15.10
CA HIS A 104 -1.04 5.35 14.64
C HIS A 104 -0.75 4.07 15.43
N GLY A 105 -0.39 3.01 14.70
CA GLY A 105 -0.04 1.72 15.31
C GLY A 105 -1.22 0.82 15.65
N ARG A 106 -2.45 1.30 15.48
CA ARG A 106 -3.62 0.44 15.67
C ARG A 106 -3.62 -0.66 14.60
N THR A 107 -4.08 -1.86 14.98
CA THR A 107 -4.28 -2.95 14.03
C THR A 107 -5.71 -3.44 14.14
N LEU A 108 -6.42 -3.40 13.01
CA LEU A 108 -7.76 -3.97 12.90
C LEU A 108 -7.65 -5.44 12.53
N LYS A 109 -8.64 -6.22 12.96
CA LYS A 109 -8.77 -7.62 12.54
C LYS A 109 -9.91 -7.70 11.54
N LEU A 110 -9.58 -8.00 10.28
CA LEU A 110 -10.55 -8.16 9.22
C LEU A 110 -10.55 -9.60 8.75
N THR A 111 -11.73 -10.08 8.35
CA THR A 111 -11.87 -11.41 7.76
C THR A 111 -11.42 -11.40 6.31
N GLU A 112 -11.14 -12.57 5.76
CA GLU A 112 -10.82 -12.71 4.34
C GLU A 112 -11.94 -12.13 3.46
N SER A 113 -13.19 -12.35 3.85
CA SER A 113 -14.35 -11.81 3.14
C SER A 113 -14.36 -10.29 3.13
N GLU A 114 -14.05 -9.67 4.28
CA GLU A 114 -13.94 -8.21 4.38
C GLU A 114 -12.83 -7.65 3.53
N PHE A 115 -11.65 -8.30 3.51
CA PHE A 115 -10.55 -7.90 2.64
C PHE A 115 -10.95 -7.96 1.16
N LYS A 116 -11.62 -9.03 0.75
CA LYS A 116 -12.06 -9.17 -0.64
C LYS A 116 -13.07 -8.10 -1.03
N GLU A 117 -13.99 -7.77 -0.14
CA GLU A 117 -14.97 -6.73 -0.36
C GLU A 117 -14.30 -5.36 -0.56
N ILE A 118 -13.33 -5.03 0.31
CA ILE A 118 -12.55 -3.78 0.22
C ILE A 118 -11.74 -3.77 -1.08
N GLN A 119 -11.08 -4.88 -1.40
CA GLN A 119 -10.32 -5.02 -2.65
C GLN A 119 -11.21 -4.73 -3.86
N ASN A 120 -12.42 -5.31 -3.88
CA ASN A 120 -13.34 -5.12 -4.99
C ASN A 120 -13.78 -3.67 -5.14
N LYS A 121 -13.91 -2.93 -4.04
CA LYS A 121 -14.24 -1.50 -4.09
C LYS A 121 -13.08 -0.66 -4.59
N LEU A 122 -11.85 -1.00 -4.21
CA LEU A 122 -10.68 -0.16 -4.44
C LEU A 122 -9.87 -0.51 -5.69
N LYS A 123 -9.98 -1.72 -6.21
CA LYS A 123 -9.17 -2.10 -7.36
C LYS A 123 -9.52 -1.29 -8.61
N PHE A 124 -8.50 -1.06 -9.41
CA PHE A 124 -8.61 -0.31 -10.66
C PHE A 124 -8.95 -1.25 -11.81
#